data_20af0f55828c687e905c645207580075
#
_entry.id   20af0f55828c687e905c645207580075
#
_cell.length_a   1.000
_cell.length_b   1.000
_cell.length_c   1.000
_cell.angle_alpha   90.00
_cell.angle_beta   90.00
_cell.angle_gamma   90.00
#
_symmetry.space_group_name_H-M   'P 1'
#
loop_
_entity.id
_entity.type
_entity.pdbx_description
1 polymer ?
#
loop_
_entity_poly.entity_id
_entity_poly.type
_entity_poly.pdbx_seq_one_letter_code
_entity_poly.pdbx_strand_id
1 'polypeptide(L)'
;MRFVLKMLVLTAAVWPCVAAERFEISFPKEASAAPLDGRVMLVISTKEQREPRFQLSFTASTQQAFGVDVEALAPGAMAVIDGTTLGYPRESLQDIPAGDYYVQAVLNIYETFQLASGHTVKLPPDKGEGQHWQRKPGNLYSKTEKVHLDAAADQTIRLSLTEKIPDVAAAEPDTKWVKHVKMRSELLSRFWGRPVELGAVLLLPDGWEEMVEPWLAGWRDAR
;
A
#
# COMPACT_ATOMS: atom_id res chain seq x y z
N MET A 1 2.76 34.23 68.49
CA MET A 1 2.70 34.19 66.99
C MET A 1 3.17 32.84 66.57
N ARG A 2 2.22 31.94 66.23
CA ARG A 2 2.52 30.55 65.83
C ARG A 2 2.50 30.46 64.29
N PHE A 3 3.65 30.24 63.63
CA PHE A 3 3.73 29.99 62.25
C PHE A 3 3.39 28.50 61.98
N VAL A 4 2.29 28.23 61.24
CA VAL A 4 1.94 26.89 60.74
C VAL A 4 2.56 26.76 59.37
N LEU A 5 3.60 25.96 59.27
CA LEU A 5 4.25 25.58 58.00
C LEU A 5 3.35 24.55 57.29
N LYS A 6 2.63 24.95 56.23
CA LYS A 6 1.89 24.03 55.38
C LYS A 6 2.85 23.35 54.40
N MET A 7 3.13 22.07 54.66
CA MET A 7 3.90 21.22 53.79
C MET A 7 3.02 20.79 52.61
N LEU A 8 3.34 21.30 51.43
CA LEU A 8 2.68 20.90 50.18
C LEU A 8 3.29 19.57 49.70
N VAL A 9 2.55 18.46 49.83
CA VAL A 9 2.95 17.17 49.30
C VAL A 9 2.59 17.14 47.82
N LEU A 10 3.58 17.27 46.95
CA LEU A 10 3.44 17.12 45.50
C LEU A 10 3.43 15.60 45.16
N THR A 11 2.26 15.00 45.00
CA THR A 11 2.12 13.64 44.50
C THR A 11 2.37 13.66 43.01
N ALA A 12 3.56 13.21 42.56
CA ALA A 12 3.83 12.92 41.19
C ALA A 12 2.98 11.68 40.78
N ALA A 13 1.97 11.93 39.95
CA ALA A 13 1.25 10.82 39.31
C ALA A 13 2.19 10.15 38.32
N VAL A 14 2.75 9.01 38.68
CA VAL A 14 3.45 8.11 37.77
C VAL A 14 2.36 7.43 36.93
N TRP A 15 2.12 7.92 35.74
CA TRP A 15 1.32 7.16 34.77
C TRP A 15 2.11 5.92 34.38
N PRO A 16 1.53 4.70 34.50
CA PRO A 16 2.18 3.52 34.02
C PRO A 16 2.39 3.68 32.52
N CYS A 17 3.65 3.69 32.07
CA CYS A 17 3.97 3.46 30.67
C CYS A 17 3.51 2.01 30.40
N VAL A 18 2.36 1.86 29.74
CA VAL A 18 1.90 0.54 29.32
C VAL A 18 2.91 0.08 28.27
N ALA A 19 3.69 -0.90 28.63
CA ALA A 19 4.51 -1.65 27.69
C ALA A 19 3.61 -2.11 26.56
N ALA A 20 3.95 -1.78 25.32
CA ALA A 20 3.11 -2.09 24.17
C ALA A 20 4.00 -2.54 23.02
N GLU A 21 3.61 -3.67 22.44
CA GLU A 21 4.18 -4.15 21.21
C GLU A 21 3.97 -3.16 20.08
N ARG A 22 5.02 -2.88 19.30
CA ARG A 22 4.96 -1.98 18.15
C ARG A 22 5.92 -2.38 17.06
N PHE A 23 5.57 -1.99 15.84
CA PHE A 23 6.42 -2.10 14.67
C PHE A 23 6.94 -0.72 14.26
N GLU A 24 8.25 -0.62 14.05
CA GLU A 24 8.93 0.53 13.50
C GLU A 24 9.39 0.19 12.08
N ILE A 25 8.78 0.82 11.07
CA ILE A 25 8.97 0.49 9.67
C ILE A 25 9.64 1.66 8.98
N SER A 26 10.79 1.42 8.35
CA SER A 26 11.56 2.45 7.64
C SER A 26 12.04 1.93 6.29
N PHE A 27 12.58 2.82 5.47
CA PHE A 27 13.30 2.45 4.25
C PHE A 27 14.68 3.12 4.21
N PRO A 28 15.69 2.44 3.66
CA PRO A 28 17.03 3.01 3.54
C PRO A 28 17.13 3.96 2.35
N LYS A 29 18.15 4.83 2.36
CA LYS A 29 18.39 5.83 1.30
C LYS A 29 18.62 5.18 -0.08
N GLU A 30 19.11 3.96 -0.10
CA GLU A 30 19.35 3.18 -1.32
C GLU A 30 18.02 2.78 -2.01
N ALA A 31 16.95 2.61 -1.26
CA ALA A 31 15.63 2.32 -1.79
C ALA A 31 14.93 3.58 -2.36
N SER A 32 15.11 4.72 -1.68
CA SER A 32 14.70 6.04 -2.16
C SER A 32 15.53 7.12 -1.48
N ALA A 33 16.14 8.01 -2.25
CA ALA A 33 16.87 9.17 -1.73
C ALA A 33 15.92 10.32 -1.32
N ALA A 34 14.71 10.34 -1.86
CA ALA A 34 13.68 11.35 -1.58
C ALA A 34 12.69 10.85 -0.53
N PRO A 35 12.09 11.75 0.25
CA PRO A 35 10.94 11.42 1.09
C PRO A 35 9.77 10.89 0.26
N LEU A 36 8.95 10.01 0.84
CA LEU A 36 7.85 9.34 0.17
C LEU A 36 6.52 9.61 0.89
N ASP A 37 5.48 9.85 0.09
CA ASP A 37 4.08 9.85 0.54
C ASP A 37 3.48 8.47 0.27
N GLY A 38 2.58 8.02 1.14
CA GLY A 38 1.91 6.75 0.91
C GLY A 38 1.25 6.15 2.14
N ARG A 39 0.92 4.88 2.04
CA ARG A 39 0.41 4.08 3.15
C ARG A 39 1.36 2.94 3.45
N VAL A 40 1.90 2.91 4.66
CA VAL A 40 2.65 1.77 5.18
C VAL A 40 1.65 0.73 5.66
N MET A 41 1.75 -0.47 5.12
CA MET A 41 0.92 -1.62 5.49
C MET A 41 1.78 -2.70 6.12
N LEU A 42 1.35 -3.20 7.28
CA LEU A 42 1.91 -4.37 7.95
C LEU A 42 0.96 -5.54 7.76
N VAL A 43 1.45 -6.65 7.27
CA VAL A 43 0.70 -7.90 7.16
C VAL A 43 1.29 -8.92 8.12
N ILE A 44 0.43 -9.53 8.93
CA ILE A 44 0.78 -10.56 9.91
C ILE A 44 0.06 -11.85 9.52
N SER A 45 0.81 -12.92 9.33
CA SER A 45 0.28 -14.20 8.86
C SER A 45 0.74 -15.35 9.75
N THR A 46 -0.14 -16.33 9.93
CA THR A 46 0.19 -17.62 10.55
C THR A 46 0.76 -18.63 9.55
N LYS A 47 0.84 -18.28 8.24
CA LYS A 47 1.19 -19.20 7.16
C LYS A 47 2.53 -18.83 6.53
N GLU A 48 3.41 -19.81 6.40
CA GLU A 48 4.74 -19.65 5.80
C GLU A 48 4.77 -19.74 4.27
N GLN A 49 3.83 -20.48 3.66
CA GLN A 49 3.92 -20.96 2.27
C GLN A 49 3.94 -19.86 1.21
N ARG A 50 3.63 -18.62 1.56
CA ARG A 50 3.58 -17.48 0.65
C ARG A 50 3.93 -16.21 1.39
N GLU A 51 4.50 -15.22 0.70
CA GLU A 51 4.72 -13.89 1.29
C GLU A 51 3.42 -13.32 1.88
N PRO A 52 3.44 -12.78 3.11
CA PRO A 52 2.26 -12.24 3.80
C PRO A 52 1.45 -11.25 2.96
N ARG A 53 2.10 -10.36 2.20
CA ARG A 53 1.41 -9.37 1.34
C ARG A 53 0.46 -9.99 0.31
N PHE A 54 0.61 -11.26 -0.03
CA PHE A 54 -0.26 -11.97 -0.96
C PHE A 54 -1.32 -12.85 -0.29
N GLN A 55 -1.43 -12.77 1.04
CA GLN A 55 -2.34 -13.62 1.82
C GLN A 55 -3.59 -12.87 2.31
N LEU A 56 -3.75 -11.61 1.91
CA LEU A 56 -4.96 -10.85 2.20
C LEU A 56 -6.06 -11.18 1.20
N SER A 57 -7.29 -11.26 1.69
CA SER A 57 -8.48 -11.52 0.88
C SER A 57 -9.69 -10.77 1.47
N PHE A 58 -10.79 -10.73 0.74
CA PHE A 58 -12.05 -10.13 1.18
C PHE A 58 -12.93 -11.10 2.01
N THR A 59 -12.39 -12.24 2.43
CA THR A 59 -13.10 -13.25 3.20
C THR A 59 -12.73 -13.18 4.68
N ALA A 60 -13.56 -13.72 5.56
CA ALA A 60 -13.30 -13.79 7.00
C ALA A 60 -12.04 -14.60 7.38
N SER A 61 -11.51 -15.42 6.46
CA SER A 61 -10.27 -16.18 6.63
C SER A 61 -9.02 -15.43 6.17
N THR A 62 -9.11 -14.13 5.90
CA THR A 62 -7.96 -13.28 5.55
C THR A 62 -6.93 -13.25 6.67
N GLN A 63 -5.68 -13.01 6.32
CA GLN A 63 -4.64 -12.72 7.30
C GLN A 63 -4.81 -11.29 7.83
N GLN A 64 -4.13 -10.98 8.94
CA GLN A 64 -4.23 -9.68 9.59
C GLN A 64 -3.46 -8.61 8.83
N ALA A 65 -4.05 -7.42 8.72
CA ALA A 65 -3.38 -6.24 8.19
C ALA A 65 -3.61 -5.02 9.09
N PHE A 66 -2.60 -4.17 9.18
CA PHE A 66 -2.65 -2.82 9.78
C PHE A 66 -2.12 -1.82 8.76
N GLY A 67 -2.48 -0.54 8.90
CA GLY A 67 -1.95 0.45 7.99
C GLY A 67 -1.99 1.87 8.53
N VAL A 68 -0.93 2.63 8.26
CA VAL A 68 -0.77 4.05 8.62
C VAL A 68 -0.39 4.87 7.40
N ASP A 69 -1.03 6.01 7.22
CA ASP A 69 -0.66 6.96 6.16
C ASP A 69 0.57 7.75 6.58
N VAL A 70 1.47 7.97 5.64
CA VAL A 70 2.70 8.73 5.84
C VAL A 70 2.80 9.86 4.82
N GLU A 71 3.26 11.02 5.28
CA GLU A 71 3.55 12.17 4.45
C GLU A 71 5.02 12.55 4.58
N ALA A 72 5.67 12.71 3.44
CA ALA A 72 7.09 13.06 3.35
C ALA A 72 7.97 12.21 4.28
N LEU A 73 7.69 10.91 4.40
CA LEU A 73 8.51 9.99 5.20
C LEU A 73 9.93 9.98 4.63
N ALA A 74 10.87 10.52 5.39
CA ALA A 74 12.27 10.59 4.98
C ALA A 74 12.96 9.22 5.06
N PRO A 75 14.00 8.96 4.25
CA PRO A 75 14.84 7.78 4.41
C PRO A 75 15.35 7.65 5.84
N GLY A 76 15.20 6.48 6.46
CA GLY A 76 15.57 6.21 7.85
C GLY A 76 14.57 6.71 8.90
N ALA A 77 13.60 7.55 8.54
CA ALA A 77 12.49 7.88 9.44
C ALA A 77 11.55 6.68 9.58
N MET A 78 10.87 6.59 10.72
CA MET A 78 10.05 5.44 11.07
C MET A 78 8.57 5.76 10.98
N ALA A 79 7.82 4.93 10.26
CA ALA A 79 6.38 4.80 10.41
C ALA A 79 6.12 3.81 11.55
N VAL A 80 5.27 4.17 12.50
CA VAL A 80 4.98 3.35 13.67
C VAL A 80 3.59 2.74 13.54
N ILE A 81 3.51 1.43 13.73
CA ILE A 81 2.26 0.68 13.87
C ILE A 81 2.23 0.09 15.27
N ASP A 82 1.27 0.48 16.06
CA ASP A 82 1.08 0.09 17.45
C ASP A 82 -0.38 -0.28 17.76
N GLY A 83 -0.70 -0.46 19.04
CA GLY A 83 -2.04 -0.81 19.49
C GLY A 83 -3.14 0.21 19.17
N THR A 84 -2.79 1.43 18.74
CA THR A 84 -3.75 2.48 18.32
C THR A 84 -4.01 2.45 16.82
N THR A 85 -3.20 1.74 16.05
CA THR A 85 -3.33 1.62 14.60
C THR A 85 -4.46 0.68 14.24
N LEU A 86 -5.43 1.16 13.45
CA LEU A 86 -6.56 0.36 13.01
C LEU A 86 -6.13 -0.75 12.05
N GLY A 87 -6.61 -1.97 12.32
CA GLY A 87 -6.39 -3.15 11.51
C GLY A 87 -7.66 -3.89 11.11
N TYR A 88 -7.49 -4.96 10.36
CA TYR A 88 -8.55 -5.90 9.97
C TYR A 88 -7.94 -7.30 9.74
N PRO A 89 -8.59 -8.40 10.14
CA PRO A 89 -9.92 -8.50 10.80
C PRO A 89 -9.94 -8.10 12.28
N ARG A 90 -8.81 -8.07 12.98
CA ARG A 90 -8.71 -7.53 14.33
C ARG A 90 -8.41 -6.05 14.28
N GLU A 91 -9.06 -5.26 15.12
CA GLU A 91 -8.97 -3.80 15.09
C GLU A 91 -7.66 -3.28 15.66
N SER A 92 -7.10 -3.95 16.67
CA SER A 92 -5.89 -3.54 17.36
C SER A 92 -4.79 -4.60 17.29
N LEU A 93 -3.52 -4.16 17.27
CA LEU A 93 -2.36 -5.03 17.43
C LEU A 93 -2.40 -5.78 18.77
N GLN A 94 -2.98 -5.18 19.80
CA GLN A 94 -3.16 -5.79 21.12
C GLN A 94 -4.13 -6.98 21.12
N ASP A 95 -4.99 -7.09 20.11
CA ASP A 95 -5.95 -8.21 19.98
C ASP A 95 -5.31 -9.43 19.31
N ILE A 96 -4.06 -9.34 18.87
CA ILE A 96 -3.33 -10.45 18.26
C ILE A 96 -2.97 -11.46 19.37
N PRO A 97 -3.37 -12.73 19.27
CA PRO A 97 -2.96 -13.74 20.26
C PRO A 97 -1.45 -13.90 20.29
N ALA A 98 -0.92 -14.17 21.49
CA ALA A 98 0.51 -14.49 21.60
C ALA A 98 0.85 -15.73 20.76
N GLY A 99 1.96 -15.66 20.02
CA GLY A 99 2.38 -16.76 19.13
C GLY A 99 3.40 -16.35 18.09
N ASP A 100 3.78 -17.33 17.26
CA ASP A 100 4.72 -17.14 16.16
C ASP A 100 3.99 -16.74 14.88
N TYR A 101 4.49 -15.69 14.22
CA TYR A 101 3.91 -15.13 13.02
C TYR A 101 4.97 -14.82 11.97
N TYR A 102 4.54 -14.78 10.72
CA TYR A 102 5.31 -14.26 9.59
C TYR A 102 4.80 -12.86 9.29
N VAL A 103 5.69 -11.88 9.36
CA VAL A 103 5.35 -10.47 9.17
C VAL A 103 6.05 -9.90 7.93
N GLN A 104 5.38 -8.97 7.27
CA GLN A 104 5.92 -8.24 6.12
C GLN A 104 5.30 -6.86 6.05
N ALA A 105 6.12 -5.85 5.78
CA ALA A 105 5.67 -4.49 5.56
C ALA A 105 5.76 -4.11 4.08
N VAL A 106 4.83 -3.25 3.62
CA VAL A 106 4.81 -2.67 2.28
C VAL A 106 4.48 -1.19 2.38
N LEU A 107 5.24 -0.34 1.71
CA LEU A 107 4.88 1.05 1.47
C LEU A 107 4.21 1.17 0.09
N ASN A 108 2.90 1.40 0.10
CA ASN A 108 2.14 1.74 -1.09
C ASN A 108 2.31 3.23 -1.39
N ILE A 109 3.18 3.55 -2.34
CA ILE A 109 3.60 4.92 -2.64
C ILE A 109 2.49 5.66 -3.37
N TYR A 110 2.21 6.90 -2.92
CA TYR A 110 1.23 7.80 -3.51
C TYR A 110 1.89 8.83 -4.41
N GLU A 111 1.15 9.32 -5.37
CA GLU A 111 1.47 10.49 -6.18
C GLU A 111 0.45 11.60 -5.90
N THR A 112 0.87 12.84 -6.11
CA THR A 112 0.00 14.01 -5.94
C THR A 112 -0.72 14.31 -7.26
N PHE A 113 -2.05 14.43 -7.20
CA PHE A 113 -2.91 14.75 -8.33
C PHE A 113 -3.62 16.07 -8.11
N GLN A 114 -3.66 16.90 -9.15
CA GLN A 114 -4.44 18.13 -9.19
C GLN A 114 -5.72 17.85 -9.98
N LEU A 115 -6.86 17.83 -9.31
CA LEU A 115 -8.15 17.59 -9.95
C LEU A 115 -8.66 18.83 -10.65
N ALA A 116 -9.49 18.65 -11.68
CA ALA A 116 -10.16 19.77 -12.38
C ALA A 116 -11.06 20.62 -11.45
N SER A 117 -11.49 20.06 -10.32
CA SER A 117 -12.23 20.77 -9.27
C SER A 117 -11.37 21.73 -8.43
N GLY A 118 -10.04 21.77 -8.65
CA GLY A 118 -9.08 22.53 -7.88
C GLY A 118 -8.56 21.79 -6.61
N HIS A 119 -9.08 20.60 -6.31
CA HIS A 119 -8.59 19.83 -5.16
C HIS A 119 -7.26 19.13 -5.50
N THR A 120 -6.40 19.07 -4.48
CA THR A 120 -5.19 18.26 -4.52
C THR A 120 -5.42 16.99 -3.71
N VAL A 121 -5.12 15.84 -4.29
CA VAL A 121 -5.25 14.53 -3.64
C VAL A 121 -3.96 13.73 -3.78
N LYS A 122 -3.65 12.90 -2.79
CA LYS A 122 -2.55 11.94 -2.82
C LYS A 122 -3.13 10.54 -2.92
N LEU A 123 -2.85 9.84 -3.99
CA LEU A 123 -3.42 8.52 -4.30
C LEU A 123 -2.37 7.60 -4.92
N PRO A 124 -2.52 6.28 -4.78
CA PRO A 124 -1.67 5.33 -5.48
C PRO A 124 -2.03 5.33 -6.97
N PRO A 125 -1.10 5.72 -7.88
CA PRO A 125 -1.34 5.59 -9.32
C PRO A 125 -1.38 4.12 -9.71
N ASP A 126 -2.25 3.77 -10.65
CA ASP A 126 -2.18 2.48 -11.36
C ASP A 126 -1.01 2.52 -12.36
N LYS A 127 -0.14 1.54 -12.31
CA LYS A 127 1.01 1.37 -13.22
C LYS A 127 0.89 0.12 -14.08
N GLY A 128 -0.34 -0.38 -14.27
CA GLY A 128 -0.65 -1.57 -15.04
C GLY A 128 -0.92 -2.82 -14.20
N GLU A 129 -0.89 -2.69 -12.87
CA GLU A 129 -1.16 -3.79 -11.93
C GLU A 129 -2.64 -3.92 -11.53
N GLY A 130 -3.51 -3.04 -12.02
CA GLY A 130 -4.95 -3.05 -11.74
C GLY A 130 -5.28 -2.71 -10.28
N GLN A 131 -4.58 -1.75 -9.69
CA GLN A 131 -4.74 -1.32 -8.29
C GLN A 131 -4.38 -2.39 -7.25
N HIS A 132 -3.62 -3.40 -7.64
CA HIS A 132 -3.11 -4.41 -6.72
C HIS A 132 -1.85 -3.91 -6.01
N TRP A 133 -2.01 -3.15 -4.91
CA TRP A 133 -0.90 -2.53 -4.16
C TRP A 133 0.25 -3.50 -3.83
N GLN A 134 -0.06 -4.80 -3.62
CA GLN A 134 0.94 -5.83 -3.33
C GLN A 134 1.84 -6.18 -4.53
N ARG A 135 1.48 -5.73 -5.73
CA ARG A 135 2.23 -5.93 -6.98
C ARG A 135 2.58 -4.62 -7.69
N LYS A 136 2.18 -3.48 -7.12
CA LYS A 136 2.33 -2.18 -7.77
C LYS A 136 3.82 -1.84 -7.97
N PRO A 137 4.26 -1.61 -9.21
CA PRO A 137 5.63 -1.25 -9.51
C PRO A 137 6.10 -0.04 -8.73
N GLY A 138 7.31 -0.14 -8.22
CA GLY A 138 7.93 0.92 -7.45
C GLY A 138 7.60 0.91 -5.96
N ASN A 139 6.58 0.22 -5.50
CA ASN A 139 6.32 0.06 -4.07
C ASN A 139 7.51 -0.62 -3.39
N LEU A 140 7.80 -0.17 -2.17
CA LEU A 140 8.86 -0.76 -1.34
C LEU A 140 8.27 -1.79 -0.40
N TYR A 141 9.01 -2.85 -0.12
CA TYR A 141 8.58 -3.87 0.83
C TYR A 141 9.76 -4.48 1.61
N SER A 142 9.45 -5.04 2.78
CA SER A 142 10.42 -5.76 3.59
C SER A 142 10.52 -7.22 3.18
N LYS A 143 11.60 -7.88 3.53
CA LYS A 143 11.62 -9.35 3.58
C LYS A 143 10.58 -9.84 4.57
N THR A 144 10.14 -11.08 4.41
CA THR A 144 9.31 -11.75 5.40
C THR A 144 10.17 -12.14 6.58
N GLU A 145 9.73 -11.80 7.79
CA GLU A 145 10.40 -12.17 9.03
C GLU A 145 9.49 -13.04 9.90
N LYS A 146 10.06 -14.03 10.57
CA LYS A 146 9.36 -14.80 11.60
C LYS A 146 9.59 -14.12 12.94
N VAL A 147 8.52 -13.78 13.63
CA VAL A 147 8.56 -13.07 14.91
C VAL A 147 7.62 -13.75 15.91
N HIS A 148 7.94 -13.65 17.19
CA HIS A 148 7.02 -14.00 18.25
C HIS A 148 6.32 -12.73 18.71
N LEU A 149 4.99 -12.69 18.67
CA LEU A 149 4.17 -11.58 19.14
C LEU A 149 3.59 -11.92 20.50
N ASP A 150 3.64 -10.97 21.42
CA ASP A 150 2.96 -11.02 22.71
C ASP A 150 2.57 -9.61 23.14
N ALA A 151 1.28 -9.30 23.10
CA ALA A 151 0.74 -7.98 23.44
C ALA A 151 1.08 -7.52 24.87
N ALA A 152 1.46 -8.45 25.77
CA ALA A 152 1.92 -8.15 27.12
C ALA A 152 3.41 -7.78 27.17
N ALA A 153 4.17 -8.03 26.12
CA ALA A 153 5.58 -7.73 26.04
C ALA A 153 5.81 -6.28 25.57
N ASP A 154 6.82 -5.61 26.15
CA ASP A 154 7.32 -4.34 25.64
C ASP A 154 8.32 -4.61 24.52
N GLN A 155 7.81 -4.89 23.33
CA GLN A 155 8.62 -5.29 22.20
C GLN A 155 8.53 -4.30 21.05
N THR A 156 9.67 -3.89 20.53
CA THR A 156 9.78 -3.12 19.29
C THR A 156 10.37 -3.99 18.19
N ILE A 157 9.58 -4.27 17.16
CA ILE A 157 9.99 -5.01 15.97
C ILE A 157 10.31 -4.02 14.85
N ARG A 158 11.51 -4.12 14.26
CA ARG A 158 11.96 -3.22 13.21
C ARG A 158 11.95 -3.92 11.87
N LEU A 159 11.22 -3.34 10.90
CA LEU A 159 11.21 -3.83 9.53
C LEU A 159 11.79 -2.77 8.59
N SER A 160 12.70 -3.21 7.71
CA SER A 160 13.30 -2.34 6.71
C SER A 160 12.77 -2.68 5.31
N LEU A 161 12.23 -1.69 4.60
CA LEU A 161 11.72 -1.81 3.24
C LEU A 161 12.89 -1.72 2.25
N THR A 162 13.63 -2.80 2.11
CA THR A 162 14.85 -2.88 1.27
C THR A 162 14.57 -3.32 -0.15
N GLU A 163 13.42 -3.97 -0.37
CA GLU A 163 13.05 -4.53 -1.65
C GLU A 163 12.11 -3.56 -2.39
N LYS A 164 12.21 -3.56 -3.73
CA LYS A 164 11.34 -2.77 -4.59
C LYS A 164 10.61 -3.67 -5.56
N ILE A 165 9.30 -3.46 -5.72
CA ILE A 165 8.51 -4.19 -6.70
C ILE A 165 8.95 -3.75 -8.10
N PRO A 166 9.36 -4.69 -8.97
CA PRO A 166 9.84 -4.38 -10.30
C PRO A 166 8.71 -3.81 -11.18
N ASP A 167 9.09 -3.13 -12.25
CA ASP A 167 8.14 -2.67 -13.25
C ASP A 167 7.40 -3.86 -13.88
N VAL A 168 6.16 -3.63 -14.28
CA VAL A 168 5.40 -4.64 -15.04
C VAL A 168 6.16 -4.95 -16.32
N ALA A 169 6.31 -6.22 -16.62
CA ALA A 169 6.89 -6.63 -17.89
C ALA A 169 6.16 -5.91 -19.04
N ALA A 170 6.90 -5.54 -20.07
CA ALA A 170 6.30 -4.96 -21.26
C ALA A 170 5.15 -5.87 -21.72
N ALA A 171 4.05 -5.26 -22.16
CA ALA A 171 2.93 -6.03 -22.69
C ALA A 171 3.44 -6.96 -23.78
N GLU A 172 2.94 -8.20 -23.78
CA GLU A 172 3.21 -9.14 -24.86
C GLU A 172 2.92 -8.45 -26.20
N PRO A 173 3.75 -8.68 -27.22
CA PRO A 173 3.51 -8.08 -28.53
C PRO A 173 2.17 -8.55 -29.11
N ASP A 174 1.56 -7.70 -29.90
CA ASP A 174 0.36 -8.06 -30.64
C ASP A 174 0.58 -9.33 -31.47
N THR A 175 -0.35 -10.24 -31.37
CA THR A 175 -0.40 -11.44 -32.20
C THR A 175 -1.56 -11.37 -33.20
N LYS A 176 -1.72 -12.42 -34.05
CA LYS A 176 -2.90 -12.54 -34.89
C LYS A 176 -4.20 -12.54 -34.09
N TRP A 177 -4.17 -13.12 -32.87
CA TRP A 177 -5.34 -13.36 -32.03
C TRP A 177 -5.53 -12.37 -30.88
N VAL A 178 -4.49 -11.63 -30.51
CA VAL A 178 -4.48 -10.73 -29.36
C VAL A 178 -3.99 -9.37 -29.82
N LYS A 179 -4.81 -8.34 -29.58
CA LYS A 179 -4.47 -6.95 -29.89
C LYS A 179 -4.58 -6.09 -28.65
N HIS A 180 -3.58 -5.25 -28.42
CA HIS A 180 -3.58 -4.25 -27.35
C HIS A 180 -4.00 -2.90 -27.92
N VAL A 181 -5.10 -2.37 -27.41
CA VAL A 181 -5.66 -1.10 -27.85
C VAL A 181 -5.54 -0.10 -26.73
N LYS A 182 -5.08 1.12 -27.05
CA LYS A 182 -5.10 2.26 -26.15
C LYS A 182 -5.89 3.40 -26.78
N MET A 183 -6.71 4.03 -25.97
CA MET A 183 -7.55 5.15 -26.37
C MET A 183 -7.48 6.24 -25.31
N ARG A 184 -7.18 7.46 -25.71
CA ARG A 184 -7.23 8.61 -24.81
C ARG A 184 -8.68 8.93 -24.44
N SER A 185 -8.95 9.04 -23.15
CA SER A 185 -10.24 9.50 -22.64
C SER A 185 -10.20 11.00 -22.36
N GLU A 186 -10.90 11.79 -23.15
CA GLU A 186 -10.98 13.25 -22.96
C GLU A 186 -11.69 13.62 -21.64
N LEU A 187 -12.70 12.84 -21.23
CA LEU A 187 -13.43 13.06 -19.98
C LEU A 187 -12.53 12.83 -18.77
N LEU A 188 -11.84 11.70 -18.73
CA LEU A 188 -10.92 11.38 -17.63
C LEU A 188 -9.70 12.31 -17.64
N SER A 189 -9.19 12.67 -18.83
CA SER A 189 -8.06 13.60 -18.92
C SER A 189 -8.40 14.97 -18.36
N ARG A 190 -9.62 15.47 -18.61
CA ARG A 190 -10.12 16.72 -17.99
C ARG A 190 -10.25 16.59 -16.48
N PHE A 191 -10.84 15.50 -16.01
CA PHE A 191 -11.05 15.28 -14.56
C PHE A 191 -9.73 15.23 -13.80
N TRP A 192 -8.75 14.50 -14.32
CA TRP A 192 -7.45 14.30 -13.67
C TRP A 192 -6.42 15.39 -13.96
N GLY A 193 -6.73 16.38 -14.85
CA GLY A 193 -5.81 17.43 -15.26
C GLY A 193 -4.57 16.94 -16.01
N ARG A 194 -4.57 15.70 -16.54
CA ARG A 194 -3.47 15.07 -17.27
C ARG A 194 -4.01 14.09 -18.31
N PRO A 195 -3.23 13.72 -19.34
CA PRO A 195 -3.62 12.67 -20.27
C PRO A 195 -3.91 11.34 -19.54
N VAL A 196 -5.09 10.77 -19.78
CA VAL A 196 -5.51 9.47 -19.29
C VAL A 196 -5.88 8.58 -20.46
N GLU A 197 -5.24 7.43 -20.56
CA GLU A 197 -5.53 6.43 -21.57
C GLU A 197 -6.31 5.26 -20.96
N LEU A 198 -7.26 4.74 -21.72
CA LEU A 198 -7.94 3.48 -21.46
C LEU A 198 -7.25 2.41 -22.28
N GLY A 199 -6.88 1.29 -21.62
CA GLY A 199 -6.32 0.11 -22.27
C GLY A 199 -7.36 -0.98 -22.40
N ALA A 200 -7.30 -1.74 -23.51
CA ALA A 200 -8.07 -2.95 -23.69
C ALA A 200 -7.23 -4.02 -24.39
N VAL A 201 -7.49 -5.27 -24.06
CA VAL A 201 -6.95 -6.42 -24.78
C VAL A 201 -8.10 -7.05 -25.54
N LEU A 202 -7.98 -7.09 -26.87
CA LEU A 202 -8.95 -7.69 -27.76
C LEU A 202 -8.50 -9.10 -28.11
N LEU A 203 -9.38 -10.05 -27.85
CA LEU A 203 -9.23 -11.44 -28.33
C LEU A 203 -10.02 -11.58 -29.62
N LEU A 204 -9.34 -11.91 -30.70
CA LEU A 204 -9.91 -11.95 -32.04
C LEU A 204 -10.15 -13.40 -32.46
N PRO A 205 -11.35 -13.74 -32.97
CA PRO A 205 -11.62 -15.08 -33.55
C PRO A 205 -10.91 -15.25 -34.87
N ASP A 206 -10.86 -16.49 -35.35
CA ASP A 206 -10.35 -16.78 -36.72
C ASP A 206 -11.27 -16.12 -37.76
N GLY A 207 -10.69 -15.53 -38.82
CA GLY A 207 -11.42 -14.82 -39.87
C GLY A 207 -11.98 -13.47 -39.49
N TRP A 208 -11.59 -12.89 -38.34
CA TRP A 208 -12.08 -11.57 -37.89
C TRP A 208 -11.80 -10.45 -38.90
N GLU A 209 -10.67 -10.53 -39.61
CA GLU A 209 -10.27 -9.54 -40.63
C GLU A 209 -11.31 -9.48 -41.78
N GLU A 210 -11.81 -10.62 -42.19
CA GLU A 210 -12.83 -10.71 -43.24
C GLU A 210 -14.19 -10.20 -42.77
N MET A 211 -14.51 -10.28 -41.47
CA MET A 211 -15.76 -9.83 -40.90
C MET A 211 -15.77 -8.33 -40.59
N VAL A 212 -14.64 -7.76 -40.16
CA VAL A 212 -14.62 -6.39 -39.58
C VAL A 212 -14.06 -5.38 -40.58
N GLU A 213 -13.21 -5.76 -41.54
CA GLU A 213 -12.68 -4.81 -42.51
C GLU A 213 -13.77 -4.03 -43.30
N PRO A 214 -14.88 -4.63 -43.75
CA PRO A 214 -15.96 -3.88 -44.37
C PRO A 214 -16.61 -2.81 -43.49
N TRP A 215 -16.69 -3.09 -42.18
CA TRP A 215 -17.23 -2.15 -41.17
C TRP A 215 -16.27 -1.00 -40.87
N LEU A 216 -14.96 -1.28 -40.80
CA LEU A 216 -13.94 -0.27 -40.56
C LEU A 216 -13.74 0.65 -41.76
N ALA A 217 -13.92 0.14 -42.99
CA ALA A 217 -13.91 0.97 -44.19
C ALA A 217 -15.03 1.99 -44.18
N GLY A 218 -16.26 1.55 -43.85
CA GLY A 218 -17.42 2.47 -43.73
C GLY A 218 -17.29 3.54 -42.64
N TRP A 219 -16.51 3.27 -41.58
CA TRP A 219 -16.22 4.23 -40.51
C TRP A 219 -15.14 5.25 -40.90
N ARG A 220 -14.17 4.86 -41.72
CA ARG A 220 -13.15 5.79 -42.24
C ARG A 220 -13.72 6.82 -43.22
N ASP A 221 -14.70 6.42 -44.03
CA ASP A 221 -15.31 7.25 -45.03
C ASP A 221 -16.41 8.19 -44.49
N ALA A 222 -16.81 7.98 -43.20
CA ALA A 222 -17.84 8.79 -42.52
C ALA A 222 -17.28 9.94 -41.66
N ARG A 223 -15.98 10.31 -41.79
CA ARG A 223 -15.39 11.45 -41.08
C ARG A 223 -15.01 12.59 -42.01
#